data_1033c7bb139c57cb1d0a7be802207652
#
_entry.id   1033c7bb139c57cb1d0a7be802207652
#
_cell.length_a   1.000
_cell.length_b   1.000
_cell.length_c   1.000
_cell.angle_alpha   90.00
_cell.angle_beta   90.00
_cell.angle_gamma   90.00
#
_symmetry.space_group_name_H-M   'P 1'
#
loop_
_entity.id
_entity.type
_entity.pdbx_description
1 polymer ?
#
loop_
_entity_poly.entity_id
_entity_poly.type
_entity_poly.pdbx_seq_one_letter_code
_entity_poly.pdbx_strand_id
1 'polypeptide(L)'
;TLLGFGMIVFRWKSLNENINDVESIISRELALFTAMIVLIASAIIVLVGTSAPIFGKSVDTFFYNEMHLPLAIIIMFLNGISLLIKWQKSDLNELIKKSTYSAIGAVSFTILLVIFGGVSELMIIILSLTTSFSLFVNLDIAIKIVRGNFKMLGAYVAHIGIALFIL
;
A
#
# COMPACT_ATOMS: atom_id res chain seq x y z
N THR A 1 19.12 -14.27 -6.68
CA THR A 1 19.23 -12.88 -7.22
C THR A 1 19.89 -12.83 -8.60
N LEU A 2 21.05 -13.48 -8.84
CA LEU A 2 21.72 -13.52 -10.16
C LEU A 2 20.86 -14.18 -11.25
N LEU A 3 20.18 -15.29 -10.93
CA LEU A 3 19.25 -15.96 -11.84
C LEU A 3 18.07 -15.08 -12.21
N GLY A 4 17.49 -14.32 -11.26
CA GLY A 4 16.40 -13.38 -11.54
C GLY A 4 16.84 -12.24 -12.47
N PHE A 5 18.03 -11.68 -12.23
CA PHE A 5 18.60 -10.65 -13.08
C PHE A 5 18.89 -11.18 -14.49
N GLY A 6 19.46 -12.38 -14.59
CA GLY A 6 19.69 -13.06 -15.86
C GLY A 6 18.39 -13.30 -16.66
N MET A 7 17.30 -13.70 -15.99
CA MET A 7 15.99 -13.88 -16.63
C MET A 7 15.38 -12.56 -17.13
N ILE A 8 15.55 -11.46 -16.39
CA ILE A 8 15.08 -10.13 -16.79
C ILE A 8 15.83 -9.69 -18.07
N VAL A 9 17.16 -9.82 -18.08
CA VAL A 9 17.99 -9.47 -19.25
C VAL A 9 17.64 -10.34 -20.44
N PHE A 10 17.46 -11.65 -20.25
CA PHE A 10 17.12 -12.58 -21.33
C PHE A 10 15.73 -12.31 -21.92
N ARG A 11 14.76 -11.88 -21.10
CA ARG A 11 13.39 -11.56 -21.52
C ARG A 11 13.14 -10.08 -21.79
N TRP A 12 14.17 -9.24 -21.78
CA TRP A 12 14.06 -7.80 -21.93
C TRP A 12 13.22 -7.38 -23.14
N LYS A 13 13.44 -8.03 -24.30
CA LYS A 13 12.72 -7.74 -25.53
C LYS A 13 11.21 -8.05 -25.41
N SER A 14 10.86 -9.19 -24.84
CA SER A 14 9.48 -9.59 -24.61
C SER A 14 8.77 -8.73 -23.54
N LEU A 15 9.51 -8.21 -22.57
CA LEU A 15 8.97 -7.29 -21.56
C LEU A 15 8.71 -5.90 -22.14
N ASN A 16 9.57 -5.46 -23.08
CA ASN A 16 9.47 -4.13 -23.67
C ASN A 16 8.35 -4.01 -24.72
N GLU A 17 8.00 -5.11 -25.41
CA GLU A 17 6.91 -5.13 -26.39
C GLU A 17 5.52 -4.96 -25.77
N ASN A 18 5.35 -5.26 -24.47
CA ASN A 18 4.08 -5.16 -23.75
C ASN A 18 3.87 -3.84 -22.99
N ILE A 19 4.79 -2.88 -23.10
CA ILE A 19 4.71 -1.61 -22.35
C ILE A 19 3.71 -0.62 -22.97
N ASN A 20 3.28 -0.84 -24.20
CA ASN A 20 2.46 0.12 -24.97
C ASN A 20 0.96 0.15 -24.57
N ASP A 21 0.50 -0.71 -23.66
CA ASP A 21 -0.93 -0.86 -23.35
C ASP A 21 -1.36 -0.25 -21.99
N VAL A 22 -0.53 0.56 -21.32
CA VAL A 22 -0.97 1.27 -20.11
C VAL A 22 -1.80 2.50 -20.52
N GLU A 23 -2.98 2.26 -21.04
CA GLU A 23 -3.89 3.31 -21.52
C GLU A 23 -4.65 4.05 -20.41
N SER A 24 -4.59 3.61 -19.16
CA SER A 24 -5.43 4.19 -18.10
C SER A 24 -4.65 4.49 -16.82
N ILE A 25 -4.73 5.75 -16.39
CA ILE A 25 -4.19 6.22 -15.09
C ILE A 25 -4.82 5.46 -13.91
N ILE A 26 -6.03 4.90 -14.09
CA ILE A 26 -6.72 4.12 -13.05
C ILE A 26 -6.66 2.65 -13.43
N SER A 27 -5.46 2.08 -13.26
CA SER A 27 -5.20 0.67 -13.50
C SER A 27 -4.51 0.02 -12.30
N ARG A 28 -4.75 -1.27 -12.12
CA ARG A 28 -4.08 -2.04 -11.06
C ARG A 28 -2.58 -2.13 -11.28
N GLU A 29 -2.15 -2.17 -12.53
CA GLU A 29 -0.72 -2.16 -12.91
C GLU A 29 -0.04 -0.89 -12.40
N LEU A 30 -0.63 0.29 -12.64
CA LEU A 30 -0.06 1.55 -12.16
C LEU A 30 -0.02 1.61 -10.63
N ALA A 31 -1.07 1.15 -9.94
CA ALA A 31 -1.09 1.10 -8.49
C ALA A 31 0.03 0.20 -7.93
N LEU A 32 0.24 -0.99 -8.52
CA LEU A 32 1.31 -1.90 -8.12
C LEU A 32 2.69 -1.36 -8.45
N PHE A 33 2.86 -0.71 -9.61
CA PHE A 33 4.11 -0.06 -10.00
C PHE A 33 4.46 1.08 -9.04
N THR A 34 3.49 1.93 -8.68
CA THR A 34 3.68 3.00 -7.70
C THR A 34 4.05 2.44 -6.33
N ALA A 35 3.38 1.38 -5.88
CA ALA A 35 3.71 0.72 -4.61
C ALA A 35 5.15 0.17 -4.61
N MET A 36 5.61 -0.41 -5.72
CA MET A 36 6.99 -0.87 -5.88
C MET A 36 7.99 0.30 -5.76
N ILE A 37 7.74 1.43 -6.41
CA ILE A 37 8.61 2.62 -6.33
C ILE A 37 8.69 3.12 -4.88
N VAL A 38 7.55 3.22 -4.19
CA VAL A 38 7.49 3.70 -2.80
C VAL A 38 8.23 2.74 -1.86
N LEU A 39 8.13 1.42 -2.06
CA LEU A 39 8.89 0.44 -1.29
C LEU A 39 10.40 0.55 -1.54
N ILE A 40 10.82 0.76 -2.78
CA ILE A 40 12.24 0.99 -3.13
C ILE A 40 12.74 2.28 -2.45
N ALA A 41 11.96 3.36 -2.50
CA ALA A 41 12.32 4.61 -1.82
C ALA A 41 12.47 4.40 -0.31
N SER A 42 11.55 3.67 0.32
CA SER A 42 11.64 3.30 1.74
C SER A 42 12.92 2.49 2.03
N ALA A 43 13.24 1.51 1.20
CA ALA A 43 14.47 0.71 1.36
C ALA A 43 15.75 1.57 1.24
N ILE A 44 15.77 2.54 0.32
CA ILE A 44 16.90 3.48 0.16
C ILE A 44 17.05 4.36 1.41
N ILE A 45 15.95 4.88 1.97
CA ILE A 45 15.98 5.69 3.19
C ILE A 45 16.56 4.88 4.36
N VAL A 46 16.11 3.63 4.53
CA VAL A 46 16.65 2.74 5.57
C VAL A 46 18.14 2.47 5.33
N LEU A 47 18.53 2.17 4.10
CA LEU A 47 19.92 1.91 3.74
C LEU A 47 20.82 3.11 4.05
N VAL A 48 20.40 4.32 3.65
CA VAL A 48 21.15 5.57 3.90
C VAL A 48 21.25 5.84 5.40
N GLY A 49 20.14 5.76 6.13
CA GLY A 49 20.12 6.03 7.56
C GLY A 49 20.96 5.01 8.37
N THR A 50 20.85 3.73 8.05
CA THR A 50 21.61 2.66 8.73
C THR A 50 23.09 2.67 8.35
N SER A 51 23.46 3.21 7.19
CA SER A 51 24.85 3.37 6.75
C SER A 51 25.52 4.63 7.28
N ALA A 52 24.78 5.59 7.81
CA ALA A 52 25.32 6.86 8.31
C ALA A 52 26.47 6.72 9.34
N PRO A 53 26.45 5.75 10.27
CA PRO A 53 27.57 5.53 11.19
C PRO A 53 28.89 5.20 10.52
N ILE A 54 28.88 4.59 9.33
CA ILE A 54 30.11 4.29 8.56
C ILE A 54 30.83 5.60 8.17
N PHE A 55 30.07 6.68 8.01
CA PHE A 55 30.58 8.01 7.68
C PHE A 55 30.74 8.92 8.90
N GLY A 56 30.72 8.35 10.11
CA GLY A 56 30.88 9.08 11.37
C GLY A 56 29.68 9.97 11.75
N LYS A 57 28.50 9.72 11.18
CA LYS A 57 27.25 10.43 11.49
C LYS A 57 26.25 9.49 12.18
N SER A 58 25.49 10.00 13.14
CA SER A 58 24.37 9.27 13.72
C SER A 58 23.05 9.84 13.19
N VAL A 59 22.11 8.96 12.90
CA VAL A 59 20.75 9.30 12.51
C VAL A 59 19.83 8.79 13.61
N ASP A 60 18.96 9.66 14.12
CA ASP A 60 18.03 9.31 15.17
C ASP A 60 16.72 8.73 14.61
N THR A 61 15.85 8.25 15.50
CA THR A 61 14.55 7.67 15.13
C THR A 61 13.60 8.69 14.50
N PHE A 62 13.75 9.99 14.81
CA PHE A 62 12.92 11.06 14.26
C PHE A 62 13.07 11.14 12.74
N PHE A 63 14.31 11.01 12.23
CA PHE A 63 14.57 10.96 10.78
C PHE A 63 13.75 9.85 10.08
N TYR A 64 13.73 8.65 10.67
CA TYR A 64 13.01 7.54 10.06
C TYR A 64 11.50 7.79 10.11
N ASN A 65 10.98 8.32 11.20
CA ASN A 65 9.57 8.63 11.33
C ASN A 65 9.12 9.69 10.31
N GLU A 66 9.86 10.80 10.19
CA GLU A 66 9.57 11.86 9.25
C GLU A 66 9.57 11.38 7.78
N MET A 67 10.55 10.56 7.43
CA MET A 67 10.70 10.07 6.05
C MET A 67 9.72 8.96 5.70
N HIS A 68 9.39 8.06 6.66
CA HIS A 68 8.52 6.91 6.37
C HIS A 68 7.04 7.20 6.54
N LEU A 69 6.65 8.19 7.34
CA LEU A 69 5.24 8.50 7.58
C LEU A 69 4.47 8.79 6.25
N PRO A 70 4.94 9.70 5.37
CA PRO A 70 4.27 9.93 4.10
C PRO A 70 4.30 8.69 3.17
N LEU A 71 5.38 7.90 3.20
CA LEU A 71 5.46 6.67 2.41
C LEU A 71 4.47 5.61 2.92
N ALA A 72 4.34 5.49 4.24
CA ALA A 72 3.38 4.58 4.87
C ALA A 72 1.93 4.95 4.49
N ILE A 73 1.59 6.23 4.48
CA ILE A 73 0.28 6.72 4.04
C ILE A 73 -0.01 6.27 2.60
N ILE A 74 0.96 6.48 1.68
CA ILE A 74 0.82 6.07 0.28
C ILE A 74 0.67 4.56 0.15
N ILE A 75 1.52 3.78 0.83
CA ILE A 75 1.49 2.31 0.79
C ILE A 75 0.15 1.80 1.31
N MET A 76 -0.35 2.32 2.43
CA MET A 76 -1.62 1.87 3.00
C MET A 76 -2.81 2.24 2.12
N PHE A 77 -2.80 3.41 1.51
CA PHE A 77 -3.80 3.79 0.53
C PHE A 77 -3.79 2.86 -0.69
N LEU A 78 -2.60 2.62 -1.27
CA LEU A 78 -2.44 1.72 -2.42
C LEU A 78 -2.82 0.28 -2.07
N ASN A 79 -2.51 -0.20 -0.87
CA ASN A 79 -2.92 -1.52 -0.40
C ASN A 79 -4.45 -1.69 -0.40
N GLY A 80 -5.20 -0.68 0.02
CA GLY A 80 -6.66 -0.72 -0.04
C GLY A 80 -7.19 -0.58 -1.47
N ILE A 81 -6.77 0.46 -2.19
CA ILE A 81 -7.36 0.81 -3.48
C ILE A 81 -7.03 -0.19 -4.58
N SER A 82 -5.82 -0.79 -4.58
CA SER A 82 -5.38 -1.74 -5.62
C SER A 82 -6.27 -2.98 -5.74
N LEU A 83 -6.94 -3.36 -4.66
CA LEU A 83 -7.87 -4.49 -4.65
C LEU A 83 -9.22 -4.16 -5.30
N LEU A 84 -9.60 -2.90 -5.31
CA LEU A 84 -10.84 -2.41 -5.90
C LEU A 84 -10.70 -2.11 -7.38
N ILE A 85 -9.47 -1.84 -7.84
CA ILE A 85 -9.15 -1.48 -9.22
C ILE A 85 -9.00 -2.76 -10.07
N LYS A 86 -9.54 -2.70 -11.30
CA LYS A 86 -9.39 -3.76 -12.31
C LYS A 86 -8.04 -3.64 -13.03
N TRP A 87 -7.63 -4.71 -13.70
CA TRP A 87 -6.55 -4.68 -14.69
C TRP A 87 -6.94 -3.78 -15.87
N GLN A 88 -5.95 -3.11 -16.47
CA GLN A 88 -6.05 -2.24 -17.64
C GLN A 88 -6.88 -0.98 -17.40
N LYS A 89 -8.19 -1.08 -17.16
CA LYS A 89 -9.06 0.10 -17.03
C LYS A 89 -10.14 -0.12 -15.98
N SER A 90 -10.27 0.84 -15.08
CA SER A 90 -11.36 0.91 -14.09
C SER A 90 -12.26 2.09 -14.34
N ASP A 91 -13.57 1.90 -14.16
CA ASP A 91 -14.53 2.99 -14.14
C ASP A 91 -14.54 3.64 -12.76
N LEU A 92 -14.37 4.96 -12.72
CA LEU A 92 -14.40 5.75 -11.48
C LEU A 92 -15.70 5.56 -10.69
N ASN A 93 -16.85 5.54 -11.37
CA ASN A 93 -18.14 5.41 -10.71
C ASN A 93 -18.28 4.03 -10.04
N GLU A 94 -17.78 2.97 -10.69
CA GLU A 94 -17.77 1.62 -10.13
C GLU A 94 -16.83 1.55 -8.93
N LEU A 95 -15.65 2.18 -9.02
CA LEU A 95 -14.66 2.23 -7.95
C LEU A 95 -15.23 2.94 -6.72
N ILE A 96 -15.80 4.13 -6.89
CA ILE A 96 -16.45 4.89 -5.82
C ILE A 96 -17.56 4.05 -5.16
N LYS A 97 -18.44 3.45 -5.95
CA LYS A 97 -19.52 2.62 -5.42
C LYS A 97 -19.03 1.44 -4.60
N LYS A 98 -17.94 0.79 -5.04
CA LYS A 98 -17.35 -0.35 -4.31
C LYS A 98 -16.61 0.08 -3.04
N SER A 99 -15.99 1.25 -3.04
CA SER A 99 -15.22 1.76 -1.90
C SER A 99 -16.06 2.45 -0.83
N THR A 100 -17.32 2.85 -1.14
CA THR A 100 -18.14 3.69 -0.26
C THR A 100 -18.31 3.11 1.14
N TYR A 101 -18.67 1.83 1.28
CA TYR A 101 -18.86 1.22 2.60
C TYR A 101 -17.56 1.15 3.40
N SER A 102 -16.46 0.77 2.74
CA SER A 102 -15.14 0.73 3.39
C SER A 102 -14.65 2.13 3.76
N ALA A 103 -14.95 3.14 2.94
CA ALA A 103 -14.61 4.53 3.23
C ALA A 103 -15.40 5.09 4.42
N ILE A 104 -16.70 4.83 4.49
CA ILE A 104 -17.53 5.24 5.64
C ILE A 104 -17.02 4.55 6.93
N GLY A 105 -16.74 3.25 6.87
CA GLY A 105 -16.17 2.52 7.99
C GLY A 105 -14.82 3.10 8.43
N ALA A 106 -13.94 3.42 7.48
CA ALA A 106 -12.63 4.01 7.75
C ALA A 106 -12.75 5.38 8.43
N VAL A 107 -13.59 6.25 7.91
CA VAL A 107 -13.82 7.58 8.50
C VAL A 107 -14.38 7.46 9.92
N SER A 108 -15.41 6.62 10.11
CA SER A 108 -16.01 6.41 11.43
C SER A 108 -14.99 5.87 12.43
N PHE A 109 -14.19 4.89 12.03
CA PHE A 109 -13.17 4.30 12.90
C PHE A 109 -12.03 5.29 13.19
N THR A 110 -11.60 6.08 12.22
CA THR A 110 -10.60 7.15 12.43
C THR A 110 -11.11 8.20 13.40
N ILE A 111 -12.37 8.62 13.32
CA ILE A 111 -12.98 9.55 14.28
C ILE A 111 -12.93 8.97 15.69
N LEU A 112 -13.23 7.67 15.85
CA LEU A 112 -13.12 7.01 17.16
C LEU A 112 -11.68 7.02 17.68
N LEU A 113 -10.69 6.75 16.83
CA LEU A 113 -9.27 6.81 17.20
C LEU A 113 -8.84 8.22 17.61
N VAL A 114 -9.31 9.26 16.93
CA VAL A 114 -9.03 10.65 17.29
C VAL A 114 -9.64 11.01 18.67
N ILE A 115 -10.90 10.64 18.87
CA ILE A 115 -11.62 11.02 20.11
C ILE A 115 -11.10 10.21 21.32
N PHE A 116 -10.96 8.91 21.19
CA PHE A 116 -10.61 8.02 22.31
C PHE A 116 -9.10 7.75 22.43
N GLY A 117 -8.36 7.80 21.30
CA GLY A 117 -6.91 7.62 21.26
C GLY A 117 -6.12 8.90 21.48
N GLY A 118 -6.78 10.08 21.45
CA GLY A 118 -6.11 11.37 21.65
C GLY A 118 -5.16 11.75 20.49
N VAL A 119 -5.34 11.18 19.30
CA VAL A 119 -4.50 11.45 18.12
C VAL A 119 -4.79 12.86 17.62
N SER A 120 -3.77 13.73 17.65
CA SER A 120 -3.90 15.15 17.25
C SER A 120 -3.06 15.54 16.04
N GLU A 121 -2.03 14.77 15.72
CA GLU A 121 -1.14 15.07 14.60
C GLU A 121 -1.79 14.72 13.24
N LEU A 122 -1.83 15.69 12.33
CA LEU A 122 -2.49 15.55 11.03
C LEU A 122 -1.98 14.34 10.23
N MET A 123 -0.67 14.13 10.20
CA MET A 123 -0.08 13.01 9.45
C MET A 123 -0.49 11.66 10.02
N ILE A 124 -0.58 11.55 11.35
CA ILE A 124 -1.04 10.33 12.03
C ILE A 124 -2.53 10.10 11.79
N ILE A 125 -3.34 11.17 11.75
CA ILE A 125 -4.77 11.06 11.39
C ILE A 125 -4.93 10.56 9.96
N ILE A 126 -4.15 11.09 9.01
CA ILE A 126 -4.18 10.64 7.61
C ILE A 126 -3.69 9.19 7.49
N LEU A 127 -2.63 8.80 8.21
CA LEU A 127 -2.17 7.42 8.26
C LEU A 127 -3.25 6.49 8.82
N SER A 128 -3.89 6.86 9.92
CA SER A 128 -4.99 6.10 10.53
C SER A 128 -6.16 5.95 9.56
N LEU A 129 -6.50 6.99 8.81
CA LEU A 129 -7.56 6.96 7.80
C LEU A 129 -7.23 6.00 6.64
N THR A 130 -6.04 6.10 6.08
CA THR A 130 -5.63 5.24 4.95
C THR A 130 -5.46 3.78 5.39
N THR A 131 -4.97 3.57 6.61
CA THR A 131 -4.81 2.24 7.19
C THR A 131 -6.16 1.61 7.51
N SER A 132 -7.09 2.36 8.11
CA SER A 132 -8.46 1.90 8.35
C SER A 132 -9.18 1.59 7.04
N PHE A 133 -9.01 2.43 6.01
CA PHE A 133 -9.55 2.16 4.68
C PHE A 133 -9.03 0.84 4.11
N SER A 134 -7.71 0.63 4.14
CA SER A 134 -7.09 -0.63 3.73
C SER A 134 -7.63 -1.82 4.53
N LEU A 135 -7.77 -1.69 5.84
CA LEU A 135 -8.31 -2.72 6.72
C LEU A 135 -9.73 -3.13 6.29
N PHE A 136 -10.64 -2.15 6.14
CA PHE A 136 -12.03 -2.44 5.79
C PHE A 136 -12.18 -3.01 4.39
N VAL A 137 -11.40 -2.56 3.40
CA VAL A 137 -11.39 -3.14 2.05
C VAL A 137 -10.92 -4.59 2.09
N ASN A 138 -9.81 -4.87 2.77
CA ASN A 138 -9.28 -6.23 2.87
C ASN A 138 -10.24 -7.16 3.64
N LEU A 139 -10.89 -6.68 4.69
CA LEU A 139 -11.91 -7.44 5.44
C LEU A 139 -13.12 -7.77 4.57
N ASP A 140 -13.67 -6.79 3.84
CA ASP A 140 -14.83 -7.00 2.96
C ASP A 140 -14.53 -8.08 1.90
N ILE A 141 -13.35 -8.00 1.28
CA ILE A 141 -12.93 -8.97 0.27
C ILE A 141 -12.65 -10.33 0.90
N ALA A 142 -11.97 -10.38 2.05
CA ALA A 142 -11.69 -11.61 2.77
C ALA A 142 -12.98 -12.36 3.14
N ILE A 143 -14.00 -11.67 3.66
CA ILE A 143 -15.30 -12.24 3.99
C ILE A 143 -16.00 -12.83 2.75
N LYS A 144 -15.91 -12.15 1.60
CA LYS A 144 -16.47 -12.64 0.33
C LYS A 144 -15.75 -13.90 -0.15
N ILE A 145 -14.41 -13.94 -0.02
CA ILE A 145 -13.59 -15.07 -0.47
C ILE A 145 -13.76 -16.30 0.42
N VAL A 146 -13.87 -16.12 1.74
CA VAL A 146 -14.11 -17.24 2.69
C VAL A 146 -15.34 -18.05 2.30
N ARG A 147 -16.37 -17.39 1.78
CA ARG A 147 -17.61 -18.06 1.32
C ARG A 147 -17.44 -18.88 0.05
N GLY A 148 -16.36 -18.69 -0.72
CA GLY A 148 -16.14 -19.38 -2.00
C GLY A 148 -14.88 -20.24 -2.03
N ASN A 149 -13.69 -19.69 -1.78
CA ASN A 149 -12.41 -20.40 -1.89
C ASN A 149 -11.43 -20.00 -0.80
N PHE A 150 -11.42 -20.74 0.30
CA PHE A 150 -10.60 -20.49 1.48
C PHE A 150 -9.07 -20.44 1.19
N LYS A 151 -8.61 -21.15 0.15
CA LYS A 151 -7.16 -21.20 -0.19
C LYS A 151 -6.59 -19.86 -0.64
N MET A 152 -7.43 -18.93 -1.08
CA MET A 152 -6.98 -17.60 -1.54
C MET A 152 -6.92 -16.56 -0.41
N LEU A 153 -7.25 -16.93 0.82
CA LEU A 153 -7.37 -15.99 1.96
C LEU A 153 -6.02 -15.45 2.45
N GLY A 154 -4.92 -16.19 2.25
CA GLY A 154 -3.61 -15.89 2.87
C GLY A 154 -3.11 -14.46 2.61
N ALA A 155 -3.22 -13.96 1.38
CA ALA A 155 -2.78 -12.61 1.04
C ALA A 155 -3.59 -11.53 1.79
N TYR A 156 -4.90 -11.71 1.91
CA TYR A 156 -5.77 -10.75 2.61
C TYR A 156 -5.54 -10.74 4.11
N VAL A 157 -5.29 -11.91 4.71
CA VAL A 157 -4.92 -12.03 6.12
C VAL A 157 -3.61 -11.30 6.39
N ALA A 158 -2.61 -11.42 5.50
CA ALA A 158 -1.35 -10.68 5.62
C ALA A 158 -1.58 -9.16 5.57
N HIS A 159 -2.39 -8.68 4.63
CA HIS A 159 -2.70 -7.25 4.51
C HIS A 159 -3.51 -6.71 5.71
N ILE A 160 -4.45 -7.50 6.23
CA ILE A 160 -5.18 -7.19 7.46
C ILE A 160 -4.20 -7.12 8.64
N GLY A 161 -3.27 -8.08 8.75
CA GLY A 161 -2.25 -8.08 9.79
C GLY A 161 -1.36 -6.84 9.75
N ILE A 162 -0.92 -6.40 8.57
CA ILE A 162 -0.14 -5.16 8.41
C ILE A 162 -0.97 -3.94 8.83
N ALA A 163 -2.23 -3.86 8.40
CA ALA A 163 -3.11 -2.76 8.77
C ALA A 163 -3.34 -2.68 10.29
N LEU A 164 -3.57 -3.81 10.96
CA LEU A 164 -3.70 -3.88 12.41
C LEU A 164 -2.41 -3.55 13.15
N PHE A 165 -1.26 -3.84 12.57
CA PHE A 165 0.04 -3.51 13.17
C PHE A 165 0.34 -2.00 13.11
N ILE A 166 -0.15 -1.30 12.08
CA ILE A 166 0.07 0.15 11.90
C ILE A 166 -0.93 0.98 12.70
N LEU A 167 -2.17 0.48 12.92
CA LEU A 167 -3.19 1.13 13.74
C LEU A 167 -2.85 1.11 15.23
#